data_ea80463ee898040c0e07db4d81f0eee0
#
_entry.id   ea80463ee898040c0e07db4d81f0eee0
#
_cell.length_a   1.000
_cell.length_b   1.000
_cell.length_c   1.000
_cell.angle_alpha   90.00
_cell.angle_beta   90.00
_cell.angle_gamma   90.00
#
_symmetry.space_group_name_H-M   'P 1'
#
loop_
_entity.id
_entity.type
_entity.pdbx_description
1 polymer ?
#
loop_
_entity_poly.entity_id
_entity_poly.type
_entity_poly.pdbx_seq_one_letter_code
_entity_poly.pdbx_strand_id
1 'polypeptide(L)'
;MRFWLGLILIVYCVVSSVYSQNYDNVWVLGQRSAILPPENDTSKNNFYIDFKNDSFKLVKKYELQTEIMNDGTSICDSLGDLIMFTNGCAIYDSEGQIISNGDSINYLPDGGNNSWVSFCSEGEGYPRYRGTRFIPFFSLNRIFLLHTAFSDEFEVSYRYLLYTEIEFKNGVWKVTSKNNLLYDQAKTGIRYDITKHANGRDWWLVAHKMGDKEFLEWLITPEGINFQSNQSFQHPVPEDSLDPTFSPDGTKLVQHNLVGDSWIINFDRCTGTLSEPYKLPRPKGAWYWSQLAFSPNGCFIYFADSYHLYQIDLLDTDTLSNIETISVWDELSWPCDVGCYTDYNVLEPGPDGKIYGGAITMSKVVHVIERPNEKGKACMFRPRAYKTPFFIHGRLPAYPYYRLGPIDGSACDTLGINNVPVAKFRYYPDSVDWHKI
;
A
#
# COMPACT_ATOMS: atom_id res chain seq x y z
N MET A 1 -30.08 11.64 -46.96
CA MET A 1 -30.27 11.38 -45.53
C MET A 1 -29.40 10.17 -45.12
N ARG A 2 -28.24 10.44 -44.56
CA ARG A 2 -27.35 9.38 -44.04
C ARG A 2 -27.45 9.42 -42.51
N PHE A 3 -28.06 8.40 -41.91
CA PHE A 3 -28.07 8.19 -40.49
C PHE A 3 -26.69 7.65 -40.06
N TRP A 4 -25.97 8.41 -39.26
CA TRP A 4 -24.84 7.94 -38.51
C TRP A 4 -25.35 7.30 -37.20
N LEU A 5 -25.29 5.99 -37.11
CA LEU A 5 -25.39 5.30 -35.82
C LEU A 5 -24.03 5.46 -35.09
N GLY A 6 -23.97 6.39 -34.16
CA GLY A 6 -22.88 6.45 -33.20
C GLY A 6 -22.94 5.26 -32.25
N LEU A 7 -22.01 4.36 -32.41
CA LEU A 7 -21.80 3.27 -31.43
C LEU A 7 -21.20 3.91 -30.18
N ILE A 8 -22.01 4.12 -29.14
CA ILE A 8 -21.52 4.51 -27.83
C ILE A 8 -20.89 3.25 -27.23
N LEU A 9 -19.56 3.16 -27.28
CA LEU A 9 -18.80 2.16 -26.51
C LEU A 9 -18.83 2.63 -25.06
N ILE A 10 -19.78 2.14 -24.28
CA ILE A 10 -19.75 2.26 -22.82
C ILE A 10 -18.72 1.24 -22.35
N VAL A 11 -17.50 1.68 -22.11
CA VAL A 11 -16.49 0.91 -21.40
C VAL A 11 -16.95 0.83 -19.95
N TYR A 12 -17.56 -0.27 -19.57
CA TYR A 12 -17.79 -0.59 -18.18
C TYR A 12 -16.41 -0.85 -17.55
N CYS A 13 -15.92 0.08 -16.73
CA CYS A 13 -14.93 -0.27 -15.71
C CYS A 13 -15.62 -1.27 -14.79
N VAL A 14 -15.28 -2.54 -14.92
CA VAL A 14 -15.85 -3.61 -14.11
C VAL A 14 -15.40 -3.36 -12.68
N VAL A 15 -16.32 -2.92 -11.85
CA VAL A 15 -16.14 -2.95 -10.39
C VAL A 15 -16.07 -4.42 -10.03
N SER A 16 -14.86 -4.91 -9.77
CA SER A 16 -14.66 -6.26 -9.25
C SER A 16 -15.40 -6.39 -7.94
N SER A 17 -16.42 -7.21 -7.93
CA SER A 17 -17.28 -7.43 -6.79
C SER A 17 -16.54 -8.15 -5.66
N VAL A 18 -16.65 -7.55 -4.56
CA VAL A 18 -16.18 -7.74 -3.22
C VAL A 18 -16.27 -9.19 -2.72
N TYR A 19 -15.13 -9.88 -2.68
CA TYR A 19 -14.90 -10.78 -1.55
C TYR A 19 -14.52 -9.90 -0.37
N SER A 20 -15.19 -10.07 0.77
CA SER A 20 -14.87 -9.38 2.01
C SER A 20 -13.51 -9.88 2.56
N GLN A 21 -12.42 -9.46 1.93
CA GLN A 21 -11.06 -9.65 2.43
C GLN A 21 -10.66 -8.34 3.12
N ASN A 22 -11.15 -8.18 4.36
CA ASN A 22 -10.98 -6.95 5.15
C ASN A 22 -9.60 -6.89 5.84
N TYR A 23 -8.57 -7.42 5.17
CA TYR A 23 -7.24 -7.61 5.75
C TYR A 23 -6.50 -6.29 6.05
N ASP A 24 -6.94 -5.17 5.48
CA ASP A 24 -6.43 -3.81 5.64
C ASP A 24 -7.36 -2.87 6.43
N ASN A 25 -8.37 -3.40 7.13
CA ASN A 25 -9.40 -2.59 7.79
C ASN A 25 -8.91 -1.82 9.02
N VAL A 26 -7.79 -2.19 9.61
CA VAL A 26 -7.23 -1.46 10.75
C VAL A 26 -5.83 -0.98 10.41
N TRP A 27 -5.64 0.34 10.41
CA TRP A 27 -4.33 0.96 10.23
C TRP A 27 -3.75 1.33 11.60
N VAL A 28 -2.58 0.80 11.91
CA VAL A 28 -1.88 1.11 13.15
C VAL A 28 -0.92 2.26 12.91
N LEU A 29 -1.04 3.31 13.70
CA LEU A 29 -0.34 4.58 13.53
C LEU A 29 0.08 5.15 14.89
N GLY A 30 1.02 6.07 14.87
CA GLY A 30 1.39 6.87 16.02
C GLY A 30 2.89 6.93 16.25
N GLN A 31 3.33 8.12 16.61
CA GLN A 31 4.71 8.38 16.93
C GLN A 31 4.79 9.25 18.17
N ARG A 32 5.81 9.04 18.98
CA ARG A 32 6.20 9.95 20.04
C ARG A 32 6.61 11.27 19.43
N SER A 33 6.07 12.37 19.94
CA SER A 33 6.58 13.70 19.59
C SER A 33 7.98 13.86 20.19
N ALA A 34 9.00 13.86 19.37
CA ALA A 34 10.37 14.20 19.77
C ALA A 34 10.50 15.68 20.22
N ILE A 35 9.43 16.46 20.11
CA ILE A 35 9.43 17.93 20.20
C ILE A 35 8.78 18.44 21.47
N LEU A 36 7.98 17.65 22.16
CA LEU A 36 7.44 18.05 23.46
C LEU A 36 8.39 17.56 24.55
N PRO A 37 8.81 18.45 25.48
CA PRO A 37 9.70 18.07 26.55
C PRO A 37 9.09 16.89 27.34
N PRO A 38 9.90 15.92 27.77
CA PRO A 38 9.44 14.66 28.33
C PRO A 38 8.84 14.78 29.74
N GLU A 39 8.45 15.95 30.17
CA GLU A 39 8.15 16.21 31.58
C GLU A 39 6.90 15.47 32.09
N ASN A 40 6.03 14.93 31.23
CA ASN A 40 4.84 14.21 31.72
C ASN A 40 4.24 13.13 30.81
N ASP A 41 4.87 12.71 29.71
CA ASP A 41 4.27 11.68 28.85
C ASP A 41 5.24 10.54 28.52
N THR A 42 5.19 9.48 29.35
CA THR A 42 5.89 8.21 29.11
C THR A 42 5.07 7.26 28.24
N SER A 43 3.90 7.65 27.79
CA SER A 43 3.03 6.85 26.95
C SER A 43 3.44 6.96 25.48
N LYS A 44 3.71 5.84 24.83
CA LYS A 44 3.84 5.77 23.38
C LYS A 44 2.47 6.01 22.77
N ASN A 45 2.38 7.04 21.92
CA ASN A 45 1.11 7.60 21.47
C ASN A 45 0.59 6.92 20.21
N ASN A 46 0.06 5.71 20.33
CA ASN A 46 -0.50 4.97 19.22
C ASN A 46 -2.02 5.13 19.12
N PHE A 47 -2.52 4.99 17.91
CA PHE A 47 -3.95 4.94 17.63
C PHE A 47 -4.20 4.07 16.38
N TYR A 48 -5.43 3.63 16.24
CA TYR A 48 -5.90 2.93 15.05
C TYR A 48 -6.81 3.84 14.24
N ILE A 49 -6.71 3.73 12.91
CA ILE A 49 -7.81 4.05 12.02
C ILE A 49 -8.53 2.73 11.77
N ASP A 50 -9.77 2.64 12.19
CA ASP A 50 -10.63 1.48 12.02
C ASP A 50 -11.68 1.80 10.95
N PHE A 51 -11.69 1.01 9.87
CA PHE A 51 -12.58 1.15 8.72
C PHE A 51 -13.76 0.18 8.76
N LYS A 52 -13.98 -0.52 9.85
CA LYS A 52 -15.13 -1.42 9.96
C LYS A 52 -16.44 -0.69 9.69
N ASN A 53 -17.33 -1.35 8.95
CA ASN A 53 -18.63 -0.81 8.52
C ASN A 53 -18.51 0.46 7.66
N ASP A 54 -17.51 0.50 6.77
CA ASP A 54 -17.23 1.62 5.85
C ASP A 54 -17.13 2.99 6.54
N SER A 55 -16.66 2.98 7.79
CA SER A 55 -16.53 4.18 8.61
C SER A 55 -15.09 4.41 9.04
N PHE A 56 -14.56 5.60 8.71
CA PHE A 56 -13.28 6.07 9.26
C PHE A 56 -13.44 6.41 10.75
N LYS A 57 -12.86 5.59 11.62
CA LYS A 57 -12.93 5.80 13.07
C LYS A 57 -11.54 5.83 13.70
N LEU A 58 -11.26 6.85 14.46
CA LEU A 58 -10.02 6.98 15.24
C LEU A 58 -10.19 6.35 16.63
N VAL A 59 -9.35 5.35 16.92
CA VAL A 59 -9.36 4.62 18.20
C VAL A 59 -8.00 4.79 18.88
N LYS A 60 -7.96 5.47 20.01
CA LYS A 60 -6.72 5.64 20.79
C LYS A 60 -6.30 4.31 21.42
N LYS A 61 -4.99 4.03 21.40
CA LYS A 61 -4.37 2.83 21.97
C LYS A 61 -3.15 3.22 22.79
N TYR A 62 -3.35 3.52 24.05
CA TYR A 62 -2.29 3.92 24.97
C TYR A 62 -1.38 2.77 25.44
N GLU A 63 -1.80 1.54 25.17
CA GLU A 63 -1.16 0.33 25.73
C GLU A 63 -0.02 -0.21 24.86
N LEU A 64 0.03 0.22 23.58
CA LEU A 64 1.07 -0.24 22.67
C LEU A 64 2.42 0.36 23.05
N GLN A 65 3.38 -0.52 23.38
CA GLN A 65 4.71 -0.14 23.85
C GLN A 65 5.72 0.10 22.73
N THR A 66 5.25 0.38 21.50
CA THR A 66 6.09 0.60 20.32
C THR A 66 5.67 1.84 19.55
N GLU A 67 6.56 2.38 18.75
CA GLU A 67 6.28 3.47 17.83
C GLU A 67 6.18 2.94 16.40
N ILE A 68 5.34 3.58 15.60
CA ILE A 68 5.21 3.33 14.16
C ILE A 68 5.73 4.57 13.45
N MET A 69 7.02 4.58 13.11
CA MET A 69 7.64 5.73 12.47
C MET A 69 7.27 5.81 10.98
N ASN A 70 8.02 5.14 10.13
CA ASN A 70 7.86 5.22 8.67
C ASN A 70 7.41 3.91 8.05
N ASP A 71 7.77 2.79 8.64
CA ASP A 71 7.49 1.45 8.12
C ASP A 71 6.53 0.73 9.07
N GLY A 72 5.25 0.93 8.86
CA GLY A 72 4.22 0.26 9.62
C GLY A 72 3.19 -0.35 8.68
N THR A 73 2.87 -1.59 8.91
CA THR A 73 1.75 -2.27 8.26
C THR A 73 1.08 -3.21 9.25
N SER A 74 -0.19 -3.46 9.03
CA SER A 74 -1.00 -4.36 9.85
C SER A 74 -1.71 -5.37 8.99
N ILE A 75 -2.23 -6.42 9.59
CA ILE A 75 -3.08 -7.38 8.91
C ILE A 75 -4.24 -7.78 9.82
N CYS A 76 -5.44 -7.78 9.23
CA CYS A 76 -6.66 -8.21 9.86
C CYS A 76 -7.09 -9.58 9.33
N ASP A 77 -8.06 -10.19 10.00
CA ASP A 77 -8.77 -11.35 9.47
C ASP A 77 -9.81 -10.97 8.41
N SER A 78 -10.56 -11.95 7.92
CA SER A 78 -11.62 -11.72 6.93
C SER A 78 -12.79 -10.86 7.45
N LEU A 79 -12.95 -10.74 8.75
CA LEU A 79 -13.97 -9.91 9.41
C LEU A 79 -13.45 -8.48 9.66
N GLY A 80 -12.16 -8.24 9.44
CA GLY A 80 -11.49 -6.95 9.66
C GLY A 80 -11.02 -6.77 11.11
N ASP A 81 -10.92 -7.83 11.91
CA ASP A 81 -10.30 -7.77 13.22
C ASP A 81 -8.79 -7.85 13.12
N LEU A 82 -8.08 -6.94 13.81
CA LEU A 82 -6.62 -6.89 13.78
C LEU A 82 -6.03 -8.19 14.34
N ILE A 83 -5.17 -8.83 13.55
CA ILE A 83 -4.41 -10.01 13.97
C ILE A 83 -3.03 -9.62 14.47
N MET A 84 -2.29 -8.87 13.65
CA MET A 84 -0.92 -8.45 13.96
C MET A 84 -0.54 -7.19 13.19
N PHE A 85 0.55 -6.57 13.62
CA PHE A 85 1.16 -5.45 12.94
C PHE A 85 2.68 -5.48 13.12
N THR A 86 3.39 -4.68 12.33
CA THR A 86 4.84 -4.49 12.46
C THR A 86 5.20 -3.01 12.38
N ASN A 87 6.30 -2.63 13.01
CA ASN A 87 6.98 -1.35 12.84
C ASN A 87 8.30 -1.49 12.05
N GLY A 88 8.48 -2.63 11.35
CA GLY A 88 9.70 -2.95 10.62
C GLY A 88 10.86 -3.46 11.49
N CYS A 89 10.76 -3.38 12.82
CA CYS A 89 11.75 -3.89 13.78
C CYS A 89 11.31 -5.19 14.45
N ALA A 90 10.00 -5.34 14.67
CA ALA A 90 9.38 -6.51 15.27
C ALA A 90 7.96 -6.69 14.76
N ILE A 91 7.40 -7.87 15.01
CA ILE A 91 6.00 -8.21 14.72
C ILE A 91 5.26 -8.35 16.04
N TYR A 92 4.14 -7.67 16.15
CA TYR A 92 3.31 -7.58 17.33
C TYR A 92 1.93 -8.20 17.07
N ASP A 93 1.33 -8.80 18.08
CA ASP A 93 -0.08 -9.20 18.03
C ASP A 93 -1.05 -8.00 18.20
N SER A 94 -2.35 -8.25 18.20
CA SER A 94 -3.38 -7.21 18.35
C SER A 94 -3.31 -6.46 19.69
N GLU A 95 -2.69 -7.05 20.70
CA GLU A 95 -2.50 -6.48 22.03
C GLU A 95 -1.17 -5.73 22.18
N GLY A 96 -0.35 -5.72 21.11
CA GLY A 96 0.94 -5.03 21.10
C GLY A 96 2.07 -5.82 21.77
N GLN A 97 1.90 -7.12 21.95
CA GLN A 97 2.97 -8.00 22.43
C GLN A 97 3.73 -8.57 21.24
N ILE A 98 5.06 -8.67 21.35
CA ILE A 98 5.87 -9.31 20.32
C ILE A 98 5.47 -10.79 20.22
N ILE A 99 5.09 -11.25 19.04
CA ILE A 99 4.77 -12.66 18.80
C ILE A 99 6.03 -13.52 18.94
N SER A 100 5.84 -14.82 19.21
CA SER A 100 6.97 -15.75 19.38
C SER A 100 7.96 -15.66 18.23
N ASN A 101 9.24 -15.38 18.49
CA ASN A 101 10.33 -15.14 17.54
C ASN A 101 10.09 -13.95 16.57
N GLY A 102 9.18 -13.02 16.90
CA GLY A 102 8.83 -11.88 16.08
C GLY A 102 9.73 -10.65 16.27
N ASP A 103 10.72 -10.71 17.13
CA ASP A 103 11.76 -9.70 17.34
C ASP A 103 12.78 -9.66 16.20
N SER A 104 13.60 -8.60 16.13
CA SER A 104 14.78 -8.53 15.27
C SER A 104 14.48 -8.68 13.76
N ILE A 105 13.34 -8.16 13.31
CA ILE A 105 13.03 -8.03 11.88
C ILE A 105 13.97 -6.99 11.28
N ASN A 106 14.48 -7.24 10.06
CA ASN A 106 15.50 -6.42 9.39
C ASN A 106 16.89 -6.41 10.07
N TYR A 107 17.12 -7.21 11.11
CA TYR A 107 18.45 -7.39 11.68
C TYR A 107 19.26 -8.41 10.86
N LEU A 108 20.42 -8.00 10.36
CA LEU A 108 21.30 -8.82 9.52
C LEU A 108 22.53 -9.30 10.33
N PRO A 109 22.80 -10.62 10.40
CA PRO A 109 23.90 -11.17 11.22
C PRO A 109 25.30 -10.71 10.79
N ASP A 110 25.50 -10.45 9.50
CA ASP A 110 26.82 -10.23 8.89
C ASP A 110 27.25 -8.76 8.79
N GLY A 111 26.58 -7.87 9.51
CA GLY A 111 26.84 -6.44 9.48
C GLY A 111 25.73 -5.65 8.76
N GLY A 112 25.76 -4.33 8.84
CA GLY A 112 24.68 -3.50 8.29
C GLY A 112 23.62 -3.16 9.32
N ASN A 113 23.95 -3.19 10.60
CA ASN A 113 22.97 -3.05 11.68
C ASN A 113 22.99 -1.71 12.41
N ASN A 114 23.83 -0.74 11.99
CA ASN A 114 23.88 0.57 12.67
C ASN A 114 22.51 1.27 12.58
N SER A 115 21.86 1.25 11.40
CA SER A 115 20.52 1.79 11.25
C SER A 115 19.50 1.03 12.09
N TRP A 116 19.58 -0.31 12.14
CA TRP A 116 18.70 -1.12 12.99
C TRP A 116 18.88 -0.76 14.47
N VAL A 117 20.11 -0.70 14.93
CA VAL A 117 20.43 -0.33 16.33
C VAL A 117 19.93 1.07 16.64
N SER A 118 20.15 2.07 15.76
CA SER A 118 19.70 3.44 15.98
C SER A 118 18.20 3.59 16.16
N PHE A 119 17.39 2.86 15.36
CA PHE A 119 15.94 3.07 15.33
C PHE A 119 15.16 1.99 16.09
N CYS A 120 15.61 0.75 16.02
CA CYS A 120 14.88 -0.36 16.58
C CYS A 120 15.20 -0.60 18.06
N SER A 121 16.42 -0.35 18.51
CA SER A 121 16.77 -0.51 19.94
C SER A 121 16.05 0.49 20.85
N GLU A 122 15.74 1.67 20.34
CA GLU A 122 15.00 2.72 21.05
C GLU A 122 13.47 2.55 20.89
N GLY A 123 13.02 1.62 20.04
CA GLY A 123 11.61 1.31 19.80
C GLY A 123 10.89 2.32 18.90
N GLU A 124 11.63 3.11 18.11
CA GLU A 124 11.06 4.13 17.21
C GLU A 124 10.42 3.53 15.96
N GLY A 125 10.89 2.37 15.51
CA GLY A 125 10.47 1.72 14.28
C GLY A 125 11.44 1.94 13.12
N TYR A 126 11.41 1.04 12.14
CA TYR A 126 12.36 1.03 11.03
C TYR A 126 12.11 2.20 10.07
N PRO A 127 13.12 2.95 9.64
CA PRO A 127 12.93 4.23 8.94
C PRO A 127 12.69 4.08 7.43
N ARG A 128 12.01 3.03 7.00
CA ARG A 128 11.70 2.75 5.60
C ARG A 128 10.20 2.91 5.32
N TYR A 129 9.83 3.80 4.41
CA TYR A 129 8.45 3.92 3.96
C TYR A 129 8.11 2.84 2.93
N ARG A 130 6.93 2.21 3.07
CA ARG A 130 6.45 1.10 2.23
C ARG A 130 7.39 -0.10 2.18
N GLY A 131 8.25 -0.26 3.19
CA GLY A 131 9.23 -1.35 3.28
C GLY A 131 8.63 -2.70 3.62
N THR A 132 7.47 -2.74 4.26
CA THR A 132 6.83 -3.98 4.75
C THR A 132 5.48 -4.25 4.07
N ARG A 133 5.18 -5.54 3.80
CA ARG A 133 3.89 -6.02 3.28
C ARG A 133 3.55 -7.40 3.82
N PHE A 134 2.39 -7.57 4.42
CA PHE A 134 1.86 -8.88 4.77
C PHE A 134 1.18 -9.54 3.57
N ILE A 135 1.45 -10.82 3.36
CA ILE A 135 0.85 -11.66 2.33
C ILE A 135 0.19 -12.85 2.99
N PRO A 136 -1.14 -12.86 3.14
CA PRO A 136 -1.86 -13.89 3.86
C PRO A 136 -2.23 -15.08 2.99
N PHE A 137 -2.08 -16.26 3.57
CA PHE A 137 -2.66 -17.52 3.15
C PHE A 137 -3.42 -18.15 4.32
N PHE A 138 -4.46 -17.45 4.82
CA PHE A 138 -5.17 -17.81 6.05
C PHE A 138 -5.79 -19.21 6.01
N SER A 139 -6.28 -19.67 4.86
CA SER A 139 -6.78 -21.04 4.70
C SER A 139 -5.74 -22.11 5.00
N LEU A 140 -4.47 -21.75 4.95
CA LEU A 140 -3.32 -22.62 5.22
C LEU A 140 -2.56 -22.22 6.50
N ASN A 141 -3.13 -21.31 7.30
CA ASN A 141 -2.54 -20.82 8.54
C ASN A 141 -1.13 -20.23 8.35
N ARG A 142 -0.90 -19.54 7.24
CA ARG A 142 0.40 -19.00 6.88
C ARG A 142 0.29 -17.55 6.42
N ILE A 143 1.30 -16.76 6.80
CA ILE A 143 1.48 -15.37 6.35
C ILE A 143 2.97 -15.19 6.03
N PHE A 144 3.27 -14.53 4.91
CA PHE A 144 4.60 -13.99 4.66
C PHE A 144 4.61 -12.50 4.98
N LEU A 145 5.69 -12.01 5.59
CA LEU A 145 6.01 -10.61 5.68
C LEU A 145 7.18 -10.33 4.73
N LEU A 146 6.95 -9.57 3.66
CA LEU A 146 8.03 -9.01 2.84
C LEU A 146 8.57 -7.77 3.53
N HIS A 147 9.89 -7.55 3.46
CA HIS A 147 10.51 -6.37 4.05
C HIS A 147 11.86 -6.05 3.41
N THR A 148 12.33 -4.82 3.61
CA THR A 148 13.61 -4.35 3.06
C THR A 148 14.51 -3.82 4.16
N ALA A 149 15.80 -4.08 4.06
CA ALA A 149 16.80 -3.63 5.04
C ALA A 149 17.89 -2.75 4.43
N PHE A 150 18.45 -1.86 5.24
CA PHE A 150 19.56 -1.02 4.88
C PHE A 150 20.87 -1.81 4.77
N SER A 151 21.82 -1.23 4.04
CA SER A 151 23.24 -1.59 4.10
C SER A 151 24.02 -0.49 4.81
N ASP A 152 24.88 -0.86 5.74
CA ASP A 152 25.79 0.11 6.39
C ASP A 152 26.92 0.60 5.46
N GLU A 153 27.18 -0.11 4.37
CA GLU A 153 28.23 0.27 3.42
C GLU A 153 27.88 1.53 2.61
N PHE A 154 26.59 1.84 2.50
CA PHE A 154 26.10 2.99 1.74
C PHE A 154 25.04 3.71 2.59
N GLU A 155 25.36 4.89 3.05
CA GLU A 155 24.46 5.77 3.80
C GLU A 155 23.12 5.93 3.06
N VAL A 156 22.09 5.15 3.31
CA VAL A 156 20.72 5.29 2.76
C VAL A 156 20.32 4.32 1.63
N SER A 157 21.01 3.21 1.39
CA SER A 157 20.50 2.25 0.40
C SER A 157 19.76 1.07 1.03
N TYR A 158 18.50 0.84 0.62
CA TYR A 158 17.74 -0.37 0.96
C TYR A 158 18.22 -1.52 0.08
N ARG A 159 19.36 -2.10 0.45
CA ARG A 159 20.07 -3.09 -0.36
C ARG A 159 19.37 -4.43 -0.38
N TYR A 160 18.78 -4.82 0.74
CA TYR A 160 18.28 -6.17 0.93
C TYR A 160 16.76 -6.23 0.76
N LEU A 161 16.29 -7.19 -0.04
CA LEU A 161 14.90 -7.62 -0.08
C LEU A 161 14.80 -8.95 0.65
N LEU A 162 13.95 -8.99 1.67
CA LEU A 162 13.85 -10.07 2.63
C LEU A 162 12.39 -10.54 2.79
N TYR A 163 12.23 -11.72 3.37
CA TYR A 163 10.92 -12.17 3.85
C TYR A 163 11.03 -12.90 5.18
N THR A 164 9.93 -12.92 5.90
CA THR A 164 9.75 -13.63 7.18
C THR A 164 8.50 -14.49 7.08
N GLU A 165 8.59 -15.74 7.54
CA GLU A 165 7.48 -16.69 7.55
C GLU A 165 6.82 -16.73 8.92
N ILE A 166 5.47 -16.66 8.91
CA ILE A 166 4.64 -16.64 10.11
C ILE A 166 3.58 -17.73 9.96
N GLU A 167 3.44 -18.58 10.94
CA GLU A 167 2.47 -19.67 10.94
C GLU A 167 1.60 -19.67 12.19
N PHE A 168 0.33 -20.04 12.02
CA PHE A 168 -0.59 -20.28 13.13
C PHE A 168 -0.49 -21.74 13.55
N LYS A 169 0.08 -21.98 14.74
CA LYS A 169 0.26 -23.31 15.29
C LYS A 169 -0.10 -23.31 16.79
N ASN A 170 -0.85 -24.32 17.22
CA ASN A 170 -1.26 -24.50 18.63
C ASN A 170 -2.02 -23.27 19.20
N GLY A 171 -2.86 -22.63 18.38
CA GLY A 171 -3.69 -21.50 18.81
C GLY A 171 -2.98 -20.13 18.81
N VAL A 172 -1.73 -20.04 18.36
CA VAL A 172 -0.97 -18.79 18.35
C VAL A 172 -0.21 -18.59 17.03
N TRP A 173 -0.05 -17.34 16.65
CA TRP A 173 0.83 -16.94 15.55
C TRP A 173 2.28 -16.88 16.04
N LYS A 174 3.21 -17.41 15.24
CA LYS A 174 4.64 -17.38 15.52
C LYS A 174 5.47 -17.28 14.27
N VAL A 175 6.62 -16.64 14.36
CA VAL A 175 7.63 -16.61 13.29
C VAL A 175 8.36 -17.96 13.27
N THR A 176 8.35 -18.63 12.12
CA THR A 176 9.02 -19.92 11.89
C THR A 176 10.36 -19.75 11.20
N SER A 177 10.51 -18.74 10.35
CA SER A 177 11.77 -18.34 9.71
C SER A 177 11.76 -16.84 9.50
N LYS A 178 12.86 -16.15 9.75
CA LYS A 178 12.93 -14.67 9.61
C LYS A 178 14.15 -14.21 8.85
N ASN A 179 14.03 -13.02 8.24
CA ASN A 179 15.09 -12.34 7.50
C ASN A 179 15.68 -13.21 6.37
N ASN A 180 14.84 -14.02 5.73
CA ASN A 180 15.25 -14.86 4.61
C ASN A 180 15.54 -13.98 3.39
N LEU A 181 16.71 -14.14 2.78
CA LEU A 181 17.17 -13.31 1.70
C LEU A 181 16.49 -13.68 0.37
N LEU A 182 15.89 -12.69 -0.29
CA LEU A 182 15.42 -12.79 -1.68
C LEU A 182 16.42 -12.14 -2.65
N TYR A 183 16.98 -10.98 -2.27
CA TYR A 183 17.91 -10.24 -3.12
C TYR A 183 18.85 -9.34 -2.30
N ASP A 184 20.16 -9.28 -2.68
CA ASP A 184 21.20 -8.52 -1.96
C ASP A 184 22.15 -7.68 -2.83
N GLN A 185 21.94 -7.64 -4.16
CA GLN A 185 22.89 -7.04 -5.09
C GLN A 185 22.55 -5.59 -5.49
N ALA A 186 21.62 -4.96 -4.80
CA ALA A 186 21.23 -3.59 -5.10
C ALA A 186 22.23 -2.58 -4.54
N LYS A 187 23.08 -1.99 -5.40
CA LYS A 187 24.07 -0.98 -5.00
C LYS A 187 23.40 0.34 -4.57
N THR A 188 22.34 0.74 -5.25
CA THR A 188 21.63 2.01 -5.07
C THR A 188 20.29 1.85 -4.35
N GLY A 189 19.85 0.62 -4.14
CA GLY A 189 18.62 0.26 -3.47
C GLY A 189 17.66 -0.57 -4.32
N ILE A 190 16.77 -1.27 -3.63
CA ILE A 190 15.70 -2.06 -4.25
C ILE A 190 14.34 -1.52 -3.81
N ARG A 191 13.41 -1.42 -4.75
CA ARG A 191 12.03 -0.99 -4.56
C ARG A 191 11.10 -2.06 -5.09
N TYR A 192 9.96 -2.26 -4.47
CA TYR A 192 9.02 -3.30 -4.88
C TYR A 192 7.57 -2.93 -4.62
N ASP A 193 6.68 -3.60 -5.33
CA ASP A 193 5.27 -3.70 -4.99
C ASP A 193 4.75 -5.10 -5.34
N ILE A 194 3.54 -5.42 -4.90
CA ILE A 194 2.94 -6.74 -5.05
C ILE A 194 1.52 -6.65 -5.59
N THR A 195 1.13 -7.64 -6.39
CA THR A 195 -0.25 -7.82 -6.85
C THR A 195 -0.63 -9.29 -6.88
N LYS A 196 -1.94 -9.58 -6.88
CA LYS A 196 -2.40 -10.96 -6.98
C LYS A 196 -2.18 -11.55 -8.37
N HIS A 197 -1.72 -12.78 -8.39
CA HIS A 197 -1.71 -13.62 -9.58
C HIS A 197 -3.13 -13.82 -10.13
N ALA A 198 -3.25 -14.11 -11.43
CA ALA A 198 -4.54 -14.31 -12.10
C ALA A 198 -5.36 -15.48 -11.56
N ASN A 199 -4.79 -16.39 -10.74
CA ASN A 199 -5.54 -17.44 -10.05
C ASN A 199 -6.30 -16.97 -8.78
N GLY A 200 -6.13 -15.71 -8.36
CA GLY A 200 -6.82 -15.09 -7.22
C GLY A 200 -6.29 -15.47 -5.83
N ARG A 201 -5.34 -16.39 -5.72
CA ARG A 201 -4.74 -16.84 -4.45
C ARG A 201 -3.29 -16.39 -4.30
N ASP A 202 -2.47 -16.68 -5.30
CA ASP A 202 -1.03 -16.45 -5.28
C ASP A 202 -0.72 -14.98 -5.58
N TRP A 203 0.56 -14.58 -5.41
CA TRP A 203 0.95 -13.18 -5.54
C TRP A 203 2.20 -13.04 -6.40
N TRP A 204 2.23 -11.98 -7.18
CA TRP A 204 3.43 -11.49 -7.83
C TRP A 204 4.12 -10.47 -6.94
N LEU A 205 5.41 -10.62 -6.74
CA LEU A 205 6.33 -9.62 -6.23
C LEU A 205 7.15 -9.11 -7.40
N VAL A 206 7.02 -7.82 -7.70
CA VAL A 206 7.79 -7.14 -8.75
C VAL A 206 8.67 -6.11 -8.11
N ALA A 207 9.97 -6.24 -8.29
CA ALA A 207 10.97 -5.32 -7.76
C ALA A 207 11.88 -4.79 -8.85
N HIS A 208 12.43 -3.60 -8.65
CA HIS A 208 13.45 -3.04 -9.52
C HIS A 208 14.64 -2.52 -8.72
N LYS A 209 15.81 -2.54 -9.32
CA LYS A 209 17.02 -1.90 -8.81
C LYS A 209 17.04 -0.46 -9.28
N MET A 210 17.19 0.47 -8.34
CA MET A 210 17.32 1.88 -8.67
C MET A 210 18.58 2.12 -9.52
N GLY A 211 18.45 2.93 -10.58
CA GLY A 211 19.54 3.19 -11.54
C GLY A 211 19.83 2.06 -12.53
N ASP A 212 19.01 1.00 -12.55
CA ASP A 212 19.13 -0.13 -13.47
C ASP A 212 17.93 -0.20 -14.42
N LYS A 213 18.02 -1.10 -15.39
CA LYS A 213 16.97 -1.36 -16.40
C LYS A 213 16.14 -2.59 -16.06
N GLU A 214 16.52 -3.31 -15.02
CA GLU A 214 15.96 -4.62 -14.69
C GLU A 214 14.84 -4.55 -13.67
N PHE A 215 13.76 -5.26 -13.99
CA PHE A 215 12.70 -5.64 -13.06
C PHE A 215 12.85 -7.12 -12.74
N LEU A 216 12.76 -7.44 -11.46
CA LEU A 216 12.91 -8.80 -10.92
C LEU A 216 11.54 -9.28 -10.44
N GLU A 217 11.22 -10.55 -10.69
CA GLU A 217 9.89 -11.10 -10.43
C GLU A 217 9.97 -12.39 -9.64
N TRP A 218 9.14 -12.48 -8.62
CA TRP A 218 8.92 -13.69 -7.83
C TRP A 218 7.43 -14.02 -7.79
N LEU A 219 7.14 -15.32 -7.84
CA LEU A 219 5.82 -15.85 -7.55
C LEU A 219 5.79 -16.32 -6.09
N ILE A 220 4.82 -15.80 -5.33
CA ILE A 220 4.58 -16.14 -3.94
C ILE A 220 3.37 -17.05 -3.89
N THR A 221 3.59 -18.27 -3.44
CA THR A 221 2.56 -19.30 -3.26
C THR A 221 2.54 -19.73 -1.79
N PRO A 222 1.55 -20.50 -1.35
CA PRO A 222 1.57 -21.07 0.00
C PRO A 222 2.80 -21.93 0.30
N GLU A 223 3.44 -22.48 -0.72
CA GLU A 223 4.62 -23.35 -0.62
C GLU A 223 5.92 -22.55 -0.46
N GLY A 224 5.93 -21.26 -0.84
CA GLY A 224 7.11 -20.41 -0.74
C GLY A 224 7.18 -19.29 -1.77
N ILE A 225 8.32 -18.62 -1.80
CA ILE A 225 8.61 -17.50 -2.71
C ILE A 225 9.67 -17.94 -3.72
N ASN A 226 9.31 -17.98 -5.01
CA ASN A 226 10.14 -18.50 -6.06
C ASN A 226 10.47 -17.42 -7.09
N PHE A 227 11.76 -17.20 -7.36
CA PHE A 227 12.21 -16.34 -8.45
C PHE A 227 11.74 -16.88 -9.79
N GLN A 228 11.17 -16.04 -10.64
CA GLN A 228 10.64 -16.42 -11.94
C GLN A 228 11.50 -15.89 -13.07
N SER A 229 11.71 -14.58 -13.11
CA SER A 229 12.42 -13.95 -14.23
C SER A 229 13.00 -12.58 -13.85
N ASN A 230 13.84 -12.07 -14.73
CA ASN A 230 14.13 -10.65 -14.83
C ASN A 230 13.77 -10.15 -16.22
N GLN A 231 13.23 -8.96 -16.30
CA GLN A 231 12.87 -8.29 -17.55
C GLN A 231 13.57 -6.95 -17.63
N SER A 232 14.19 -6.67 -18.77
CA SER A 232 14.95 -5.42 -18.99
C SER A 232 14.29 -4.56 -20.04
N PHE A 233 14.25 -3.25 -19.81
CA PHE A 233 13.71 -2.27 -20.73
C PHE A 233 14.80 -1.35 -21.30
N GLN A 234 14.47 -0.61 -22.39
CA GLN A 234 15.40 0.36 -22.96
C GLN A 234 15.64 1.55 -22.02
N HIS A 235 14.63 1.89 -21.22
CA HIS A 235 14.68 3.01 -20.27
C HIS A 235 15.09 2.52 -18.88
N PRO A 236 16.20 3.04 -18.30
CA PRO A 236 16.58 2.70 -16.94
C PRO A 236 15.60 3.30 -15.93
N VAL A 237 15.44 2.64 -14.81
CA VAL A 237 14.77 3.21 -13.64
C VAL A 237 15.74 4.17 -12.95
N PRO A 238 15.43 5.47 -12.81
CA PRO A 238 16.32 6.43 -12.17
C PRO A 238 16.59 6.11 -10.70
N GLU A 239 17.74 6.56 -10.19
CA GLU A 239 18.13 6.36 -8.77
C GLU A 239 17.22 7.09 -7.79
N ASP A 240 16.54 8.14 -8.21
CA ASP A 240 15.58 8.92 -7.43
C ASP A 240 14.15 8.38 -7.51
N SER A 241 13.95 7.16 -8.03
CA SER A 241 12.63 6.55 -8.15
C SER A 241 12.02 6.21 -6.79
N LEU A 242 10.69 6.35 -6.72
CA LEU A 242 9.89 5.89 -5.58
C LEU A 242 9.52 4.40 -5.75
N ASP A 243 8.84 3.84 -4.76
CA ASP A 243 8.33 2.47 -4.88
C ASP A 243 7.34 2.39 -6.04
N PRO A 244 7.42 1.35 -6.86
CA PRO A 244 6.43 1.11 -7.90
C PRO A 244 5.06 0.91 -7.27
N THR A 245 4.00 1.17 -8.03
CA THR A 245 2.63 1.05 -7.53
C THR A 245 1.76 0.36 -8.54
N PHE A 246 1.16 -0.77 -8.16
CA PHE A 246 0.19 -1.48 -8.99
C PHE A 246 -1.16 -0.76 -9.00
N SER A 247 -1.85 -0.85 -10.15
CA SER A 247 -3.27 -0.49 -10.25
C SER A 247 -4.15 -1.46 -9.46
N PRO A 248 -5.38 -1.06 -9.06
CA PRO A 248 -6.28 -1.92 -8.28
C PRO A 248 -6.62 -3.25 -8.93
N ASP A 249 -6.64 -3.31 -10.27
CA ASP A 249 -6.85 -4.52 -11.06
C ASP A 249 -5.57 -5.33 -11.30
N GLY A 250 -4.41 -4.80 -10.86
CA GLY A 250 -3.11 -5.42 -10.99
C GLY A 250 -2.57 -5.49 -12.42
N THR A 251 -3.20 -4.81 -13.38
CA THR A 251 -2.81 -4.87 -14.81
C THR A 251 -1.83 -3.79 -15.23
N LYS A 252 -1.57 -2.81 -14.37
CA LYS A 252 -0.63 -1.71 -14.61
C LYS A 252 0.31 -1.54 -13.42
N LEU A 253 1.56 -1.25 -13.70
CA LEU A 253 2.57 -0.87 -12.74
C LEU A 253 3.06 0.54 -13.08
N VAL A 254 3.01 1.47 -12.14
CA VAL A 254 3.60 2.80 -12.34
C VAL A 254 4.92 2.88 -11.60
N GLN A 255 5.94 3.26 -12.35
CA GLN A 255 7.23 3.66 -11.81
C GLN A 255 7.26 5.18 -11.71
N HIS A 256 7.17 5.70 -10.49
CA HIS A 256 7.16 7.13 -10.21
C HIS A 256 8.53 7.64 -9.80
N ASN A 257 8.91 8.84 -10.28
CA ASN A 257 10.20 9.45 -9.99
C ASN A 257 10.03 10.84 -9.38
N LEU A 258 10.95 11.20 -8.48
CA LEU A 258 10.94 12.51 -7.80
C LEU A 258 11.17 13.66 -8.78
N VAL A 259 12.19 13.56 -9.62
CA VAL A 259 12.61 14.62 -10.55
C VAL A 259 12.59 14.18 -12.01
N GLY A 260 12.63 12.89 -12.30
CA GLY A 260 12.67 12.33 -13.64
C GLY A 260 11.29 12.05 -14.21
N ASP A 261 11.24 11.35 -15.33
CA ASP A 261 10.03 10.89 -15.97
C ASP A 261 9.41 9.73 -15.18
N SER A 262 8.08 9.74 -15.07
CA SER A 262 7.32 8.60 -14.55
C SER A 262 6.80 7.76 -15.71
N TRP A 263 6.72 6.45 -15.49
CA TRP A 263 6.41 5.48 -16.52
C TRP A 263 5.28 4.56 -16.07
N ILE A 264 4.43 4.18 -16.99
CA ILE A 264 3.40 3.17 -16.78
C ILE A 264 3.72 1.95 -17.63
N ILE A 265 3.58 0.77 -17.05
CA ILE A 265 3.97 -0.52 -17.61
C ILE A 265 2.74 -1.42 -17.51
N ASN A 266 2.31 -2.04 -18.59
CA ASN A 266 1.25 -3.05 -18.49
C ASN A 266 1.82 -4.35 -17.94
N PHE A 267 1.05 -5.01 -17.10
CA PHE A 267 1.43 -6.25 -16.42
C PHE A 267 0.40 -7.35 -16.66
N ASP A 268 0.86 -8.50 -17.09
CA ASP A 268 0.02 -9.69 -17.22
C ASP A 268 0.07 -10.50 -15.93
N ARG A 269 -1.01 -10.50 -15.18
CA ARG A 269 -1.16 -11.21 -13.91
C ARG A 269 -1.09 -12.74 -14.03
N CYS A 270 -1.25 -13.30 -15.23
CA CYS A 270 -1.14 -14.74 -15.48
C CYS A 270 0.32 -15.17 -15.65
N THR A 271 1.08 -14.43 -16.46
CA THR A 271 2.43 -14.80 -16.86
C THR A 271 3.54 -14.06 -16.12
N GLY A 272 3.22 -12.95 -15.45
CA GLY A 272 4.22 -12.04 -14.87
C GLY A 272 4.86 -11.11 -15.90
N THR A 273 4.40 -11.08 -17.14
CA THR A 273 5.06 -10.33 -18.21
C THR A 273 4.77 -8.83 -18.09
N LEU A 274 5.84 -8.04 -18.08
CA LEU A 274 5.81 -6.58 -18.21
C LEU A 274 5.94 -6.17 -19.68
N SER A 275 5.18 -5.19 -20.14
CA SER A 275 5.32 -4.60 -21.48
C SER A 275 6.35 -3.46 -21.49
N GLU A 276 6.70 -2.98 -22.69
CA GLU A 276 7.51 -1.76 -22.78
C GLU A 276 6.83 -0.57 -22.10
N PRO A 277 7.57 0.20 -21.27
CA PRO A 277 7.04 1.35 -20.56
C PRO A 277 6.63 2.49 -21.50
N TYR A 278 5.57 3.20 -21.14
CA TYR A 278 5.21 4.46 -21.78
C TYR A 278 5.15 5.59 -20.74
N LYS A 279 5.51 6.79 -21.18
CA LYS A 279 5.71 7.94 -20.32
C LYS A 279 4.39 8.51 -19.81
N LEU A 280 4.31 8.79 -18.52
CA LEU A 280 3.23 9.58 -17.93
C LEU A 280 3.52 11.09 -18.07
N PRO A 281 2.47 11.91 -18.29
CA PRO A 281 2.62 13.37 -18.29
C PRO A 281 3.05 13.88 -16.92
N ARG A 282 3.73 15.03 -16.92
CA ARG A 282 4.23 15.69 -15.73
C ARG A 282 4.05 17.21 -15.83
N PRO A 283 3.57 17.90 -14.77
CA PRO A 283 3.59 19.35 -14.71
C PRO A 283 5.03 19.89 -14.81
N LYS A 284 5.22 20.93 -15.58
CA LYS A 284 6.54 21.54 -15.79
C LYS A 284 7.06 22.13 -14.46
N GLY A 285 8.24 21.69 -14.04
CA GLY A 285 8.90 22.17 -12.83
C GLY A 285 8.39 21.56 -11.52
N ALA A 286 7.49 20.59 -11.56
CA ALA A 286 7.03 19.91 -10.37
C ALA A 286 8.11 18.94 -9.82
N TRP A 287 8.25 18.94 -8.52
CA TRP A 287 9.11 18.02 -7.75
C TRP A 287 8.19 17.08 -6.97
N TYR A 288 8.15 15.82 -7.37
CA TYR A 288 7.26 14.86 -6.74
C TYR A 288 7.93 14.19 -5.54
N TRP A 289 7.57 14.64 -4.37
CA TRP A 289 7.98 13.99 -3.12
C TRP A 289 6.96 12.96 -2.63
N SER A 290 5.83 12.84 -3.35
CA SER A 290 4.75 11.97 -2.93
C SER A 290 4.73 10.64 -3.66
N GLN A 291 4.30 9.61 -2.95
CA GLN A 291 3.83 8.38 -3.58
C GLN A 291 2.52 8.68 -4.31
N LEU A 292 2.32 8.05 -5.46
CA LEU A 292 1.07 8.16 -6.21
C LEU A 292 0.04 7.14 -5.72
N ALA A 293 -1.24 7.41 -5.98
CA ALA A 293 -2.34 6.48 -5.76
C ALA A 293 -3.24 6.38 -6.98
N PHE A 294 -3.68 5.17 -7.31
CA PHE A 294 -4.75 4.97 -8.28
C PHE A 294 -6.12 5.20 -7.63
N SER A 295 -7.08 5.69 -8.43
CA SER A 295 -8.49 5.59 -8.05
C SER A 295 -8.92 4.12 -7.97
N PRO A 296 -9.90 3.75 -7.12
CA PRO A 296 -10.34 2.35 -6.97
C PRO A 296 -10.80 1.69 -8.27
N ASN A 297 -11.33 2.46 -9.23
CA ASN A 297 -11.70 1.97 -10.56
C ASN A 297 -10.53 1.91 -11.56
N GLY A 298 -9.30 2.32 -11.16
CA GLY A 298 -8.12 2.31 -12.01
C GLY A 298 -8.12 3.34 -13.15
N CYS A 299 -9.11 4.25 -13.19
CA CYS A 299 -9.26 5.22 -14.28
C CYS A 299 -8.44 6.49 -14.07
N PHE A 300 -8.10 6.83 -12.83
CA PHE A 300 -7.33 8.01 -12.48
C PHE A 300 -6.09 7.68 -11.67
N ILE A 301 -5.05 8.49 -11.85
CA ILE A 301 -3.87 8.54 -10.98
C ILE A 301 -3.87 9.88 -10.25
N TYR A 302 -3.66 9.84 -8.94
CA TYR A 302 -3.43 11.00 -8.09
C TYR A 302 -1.98 11.05 -7.64
N PHE A 303 -1.40 12.24 -7.62
CA PHE A 303 -0.05 12.49 -7.12
C PHE A 303 0.09 13.93 -6.65
N ALA A 304 1.13 14.22 -5.87
CA ALA A 304 1.33 15.53 -5.29
C ALA A 304 2.80 15.99 -5.39
N ASP A 305 3.01 17.31 -5.32
CA ASP A 305 4.35 17.92 -5.27
C ASP A 305 4.58 18.74 -3.99
N SER A 306 3.94 18.36 -2.91
CA SER A 306 3.79 19.05 -1.63
C SER A 306 2.87 20.27 -1.68
N TYR A 307 2.89 21.06 -2.75
CA TYR A 307 2.05 22.26 -2.89
C TYR A 307 0.73 21.98 -3.63
N HIS A 308 0.75 21.03 -4.56
CA HIS A 308 -0.39 20.74 -5.41
C HIS A 308 -0.77 19.27 -5.35
N LEU A 309 -2.07 19.02 -5.42
CA LEU A 309 -2.64 17.71 -5.69
C LEU A 309 -3.11 17.68 -7.14
N TYR A 310 -2.67 16.69 -7.89
CA TYR A 310 -2.97 16.50 -9.30
C TYR A 310 -3.75 15.22 -9.55
N GLN A 311 -4.47 15.21 -10.68
CA GLN A 311 -5.15 14.03 -11.22
C GLN A 311 -4.80 13.85 -12.70
N ILE A 312 -4.51 12.62 -13.13
CA ILE A 312 -4.37 12.19 -14.52
C ILE A 312 -5.54 11.25 -14.86
N ASP A 313 -6.21 11.49 -15.97
CA ASP A 313 -7.23 10.62 -16.53
C ASP A 313 -6.57 9.62 -17.49
N LEU A 314 -6.59 8.34 -17.17
CA LEU A 314 -5.98 7.27 -17.97
C LEU A 314 -6.86 6.80 -19.13
N LEU A 315 -8.14 7.16 -19.15
CA LEU A 315 -9.07 6.79 -20.22
C LEU A 315 -9.01 7.77 -21.39
N ASP A 316 -8.51 8.97 -21.16
CA ASP A 316 -8.44 10.02 -22.17
C ASP A 316 -7.08 9.97 -22.87
N THR A 317 -7.02 9.20 -23.96
CA THR A 317 -5.79 9.01 -24.73
C THR A 317 -5.28 10.29 -25.40
N ASP A 318 -6.16 11.27 -25.66
CA ASP A 318 -5.80 12.57 -26.22
C ASP A 318 -5.33 13.54 -25.13
N THR A 319 -5.60 13.25 -23.88
CA THR A 319 -5.36 14.11 -22.72
C THR A 319 -4.40 13.54 -21.68
N LEU A 320 -3.65 12.48 -21.99
CA LEU A 320 -2.47 12.14 -21.19
C LEU A 320 -1.51 13.35 -21.04
N SER A 321 -1.69 14.38 -21.84
CA SER A 321 -1.03 15.69 -21.71
C SER A 321 -1.73 16.61 -20.69
N ASN A 322 -2.99 16.36 -20.30
CA ASN A 322 -3.78 17.23 -19.43
C ASN A 322 -3.79 16.70 -18.00
N ILE A 323 -2.99 17.34 -17.19
CA ILE A 323 -2.96 17.12 -15.75
C ILE A 323 -3.89 18.14 -15.12
N GLU A 324 -4.90 17.66 -14.39
CA GLU A 324 -5.81 18.53 -13.67
C GLU A 324 -5.31 18.83 -12.26
N THR A 325 -5.20 20.11 -11.90
CA THR A 325 -4.89 20.52 -10.52
C THR A 325 -6.15 20.45 -9.68
N ILE A 326 -6.18 19.50 -8.76
CA ILE A 326 -7.30 19.29 -7.84
C ILE A 326 -7.27 20.30 -6.69
N SER A 327 -6.11 20.54 -6.11
CA SER A 327 -5.96 21.47 -4.98
C SER A 327 -4.57 22.10 -4.95
N VAL A 328 -4.52 23.29 -4.38
CA VAL A 328 -3.27 23.99 -4.04
C VAL A 328 -3.23 24.11 -2.53
N TRP A 329 -2.08 23.79 -1.92
CA TRP A 329 -1.89 23.95 -0.48
C TRP A 329 -1.94 25.43 -0.08
N ASP A 330 -2.60 25.70 1.02
CA ASP A 330 -2.81 27.06 1.56
C ASP A 330 -1.71 27.48 2.56
N GLU A 331 -0.57 26.77 2.57
CA GLU A 331 0.60 27.00 3.42
C GLU A 331 0.31 26.94 4.93
N LEU A 332 -0.85 26.40 5.33
CA LEU A 332 -1.20 26.23 6.73
C LEU A 332 -0.28 25.19 7.39
N SER A 333 0.36 25.59 8.48
CA SER A 333 1.19 24.73 9.32
C SER A 333 0.70 24.75 10.78
N TRP A 334 1.05 23.70 11.54
CA TRP A 334 0.87 23.73 12.99
C TRP A 334 2.06 24.40 13.66
N PRO A 335 1.84 25.13 14.77
CA PRO A 335 2.94 25.59 15.60
C PRO A 335 3.70 24.38 16.16
N CYS A 336 4.92 24.18 15.70
CA CYS A 336 5.88 23.23 16.25
C CYS A 336 7.29 23.62 15.83
N ASP A 337 8.30 23.23 16.61
CA ASP A 337 9.68 23.66 16.44
C ASP A 337 10.41 23.03 15.22
N VAL A 338 9.79 22.02 14.56
CA VAL A 338 10.42 21.27 13.46
C VAL A 338 9.63 21.32 12.14
N GLY A 339 8.69 22.26 11.99
CA GLY A 339 7.92 22.41 10.76
C GLY A 339 6.85 21.30 10.60
N CYS A 340 5.73 21.46 11.28
CA CYS A 340 4.58 20.58 11.17
C CYS A 340 3.66 21.09 10.05
N TYR A 341 3.95 20.67 8.83
CA TYR A 341 3.20 21.09 7.66
C TYR A 341 1.90 20.30 7.49
N THR A 342 0.99 20.85 6.71
CA THR A 342 -0.25 20.17 6.28
C THR A 342 -0.30 20.08 4.75
N ASP A 343 0.88 19.99 4.14
CA ASP A 343 1.09 19.85 2.71
C ASP A 343 0.63 18.47 2.19
N TYR A 344 0.66 18.32 0.87
CA TYR A 344 0.21 17.09 0.21
C TYR A 344 1.42 16.26 -0.19
N ASN A 345 1.65 15.12 0.48
CA ASN A 345 2.82 14.30 0.16
C ASN A 345 2.52 12.82 -0.03
N VAL A 346 1.88 12.18 0.92
CA VAL A 346 1.57 10.76 0.87
C VAL A 346 0.12 10.56 0.45
N LEU A 347 -0.12 9.62 -0.45
CA LEU A 347 -1.46 9.24 -0.90
C LEU A 347 -1.57 7.71 -0.82
N GLU A 348 -2.49 7.21 0.01
CA GLU A 348 -2.73 5.78 0.16
C GLU A 348 -4.22 5.45 0.01
N PRO A 349 -4.57 4.44 -0.81
CA PRO A 349 -5.94 3.97 -0.92
C PRO A 349 -6.42 3.34 0.38
N GLY A 350 -7.62 3.75 0.82
CA GLY A 350 -8.29 3.13 1.95
C GLY A 350 -9.21 1.98 1.55
N PRO A 351 -9.51 1.08 2.49
CA PRO A 351 -10.39 -0.06 2.24
C PRO A 351 -11.85 0.35 1.96
N ASP A 352 -12.24 1.58 2.31
CA ASP A 352 -13.55 2.18 2.05
C ASP A 352 -13.68 2.84 0.66
N GLY A 353 -12.69 2.64 -0.21
CA GLY A 353 -12.69 3.17 -1.58
C GLY A 353 -12.35 4.65 -1.70
N LYS A 354 -11.87 5.29 -0.63
CA LYS A 354 -11.33 6.64 -0.65
C LYS A 354 -9.81 6.63 -0.75
N ILE A 355 -9.20 7.81 -1.00
CA ILE A 355 -7.76 7.98 -0.92
C ILE A 355 -7.45 8.92 0.23
N TYR A 356 -6.55 8.52 1.10
CA TYR A 356 -6.11 9.27 2.25
C TYR A 356 -4.74 9.89 2.01
N GLY A 357 -4.54 11.11 2.49
CA GLY A 357 -3.30 11.85 2.31
C GLY A 357 -2.68 12.29 3.62
N GLY A 358 -1.35 12.28 3.65
CA GLY A 358 -0.54 12.79 4.75
C GLY A 358 0.45 13.85 4.28
N ALA A 359 1.03 14.58 5.23
CA ALA A 359 2.07 15.59 4.98
C ALA A 359 3.47 14.96 4.91
N ILE A 360 4.47 15.71 4.44
CA ILE A 360 5.87 15.22 4.36
C ILE A 360 6.51 15.04 5.73
N THR A 361 6.10 15.86 6.70
CA THR A 361 6.66 15.90 8.05
C THR A 361 5.65 15.43 9.07
N MET A 362 5.94 15.66 10.36
CA MET A 362 5.03 15.34 11.45
C MET A 362 3.75 16.18 11.33
N SER A 363 2.59 15.53 11.37
CA SER A 363 1.29 16.15 11.22
C SER A 363 0.27 15.55 12.18
N LYS A 364 -0.78 16.31 12.47
CA LYS A 364 -1.97 15.84 13.21
C LYS A 364 -3.23 15.85 12.35
N VAL A 365 -3.07 15.75 11.04
CA VAL A 365 -4.20 15.74 10.12
C VAL A 365 -4.04 14.68 9.05
N VAL A 366 -5.18 14.22 8.55
CA VAL A 366 -5.29 13.36 7.38
C VAL A 366 -6.19 14.07 6.37
N HIS A 367 -5.72 14.15 5.13
CA HIS A 367 -6.51 14.61 3.99
C HIS A 367 -7.33 13.45 3.42
N VAL A 368 -8.38 13.74 2.65
CA VAL A 368 -9.16 12.70 1.98
C VAL A 368 -9.66 13.14 0.61
N ILE A 369 -9.60 12.22 -0.35
CA ILE A 369 -10.33 12.29 -1.61
C ILE A 369 -11.55 11.39 -1.44
N GLU A 370 -12.73 11.99 -1.28
CA GLU A 370 -13.97 11.27 -0.93
C GLU A 370 -14.52 10.42 -2.09
N ARG A 371 -14.34 10.90 -3.33
CA ARG A 371 -14.85 10.28 -4.55
C ARG A 371 -13.76 10.16 -5.61
N PRO A 372 -12.73 9.33 -5.37
CA PRO A 372 -11.56 9.29 -6.24
C PRO A 372 -11.85 8.76 -7.66
N ASN A 373 -13.01 8.18 -7.89
CA ASN A 373 -13.46 7.72 -9.21
C ASN A 373 -14.06 8.83 -10.07
N GLU A 374 -14.16 10.06 -9.54
CA GLU A 374 -14.73 11.21 -10.24
C GLU A 374 -13.64 12.14 -10.77
N LYS A 375 -13.89 12.73 -11.95
CA LYS A 375 -12.94 13.64 -12.60
C LYS A 375 -12.94 15.02 -11.95
N GLY A 376 -11.77 15.58 -11.80
CA GLY A 376 -11.56 16.95 -11.37
C GLY A 376 -12.11 17.23 -9.98
N LYS A 377 -12.72 18.38 -9.80
CA LYS A 377 -13.30 18.80 -8.50
C LYS A 377 -14.41 17.92 -7.99
N ALA A 378 -15.06 17.12 -8.86
CA ALA A 378 -16.07 16.16 -8.45
C ALA A 378 -15.48 15.02 -7.59
N CYS A 379 -14.17 14.80 -7.58
CA CYS A 379 -13.49 13.87 -6.69
C CYS A 379 -13.61 14.26 -5.20
N MET A 380 -14.05 15.49 -4.90
CA MET A 380 -14.32 16.00 -3.54
C MET A 380 -13.11 15.86 -2.61
N PHE A 381 -11.96 16.43 -2.99
CA PHE A 381 -10.82 16.50 -2.09
C PHE A 381 -11.12 17.42 -0.90
N ARG A 382 -10.84 16.91 0.30
CA ARG A 382 -10.99 17.66 1.58
C ARG A 382 -9.63 17.70 2.29
N PRO A 383 -8.94 18.85 2.26
CA PRO A 383 -7.72 19.02 3.03
C PRO A 383 -8.04 18.99 4.52
N ARG A 384 -7.19 18.32 5.30
CA ARG A 384 -7.31 18.24 6.77
C ARG A 384 -8.69 17.74 7.24
N ALA A 385 -9.22 16.76 6.52
CA ALA A 385 -10.56 16.21 6.76
C ALA A 385 -10.70 15.62 8.18
N TYR A 386 -9.62 15.01 8.66
CA TYR A 386 -9.60 14.38 9.97
C TYR A 386 -8.43 14.90 10.80
N LYS A 387 -8.68 15.14 12.10
CA LYS A 387 -7.66 15.49 13.08
C LYS A 387 -7.30 14.24 13.88
N THR A 388 -6.02 13.84 13.82
CA THR A 388 -5.53 12.69 14.57
C THR A 388 -5.29 13.03 16.05
N PRO A 389 -5.42 12.06 16.95
CA PRO A 389 -5.20 12.30 18.38
C PRO A 389 -3.72 12.56 18.71
N PHE A 390 -2.82 11.95 17.95
CA PHE A 390 -1.37 12.05 18.10
C PHE A 390 -0.71 12.40 16.76
N PHE A 391 0.57 12.68 16.78
CA PHE A 391 1.32 12.93 15.58
C PHE A 391 1.43 11.63 14.74
N ILE A 392 1.42 11.80 13.44
CA ILE A 392 1.85 10.83 12.44
C ILE A 392 3.05 11.43 11.72
N HIS A 393 4.07 10.63 11.43
CA HIS A 393 5.22 11.07 10.68
C HIS A 393 4.92 11.09 9.17
N GLY A 394 3.90 11.87 8.78
CA GLY A 394 3.51 12.07 7.39
C GLY A 394 3.20 10.81 6.56
N ARG A 395 3.44 9.62 7.10
CA ARG A 395 3.34 8.35 6.38
C ARG A 395 2.07 7.60 6.82
N LEU A 396 1.34 7.13 5.84
CA LEU A 396 0.21 6.23 6.04
C LEU A 396 0.64 4.81 5.67
N PRO A 397 0.08 3.77 6.30
CA PRO A 397 0.39 2.39 5.95
C PRO A 397 -0.03 2.10 4.51
N ALA A 398 0.80 1.38 3.78
CA ALA A 398 0.51 0.97 2.43
C ALA A 398 0.14 -0.52 2.37
N TYR A 399 -0.92 -0.83 1.65
CA TYR A 399 -1.45 -2.19 1.52
C TYR A 399 -1.55 -2.60 0.06
N PRO A 400 -1.36 -3.89 -0.24
CA PRO A 400 -1.71 -4.41 -1.56
C PRO A 400 -3.24 -4.49 -1.69
N TYR A 401 -3.72 -4.58 -2.92
CA TYR A 401 -5.15 -4.76 -3.17
C TYR A 401 -5.61 -6.19 -2.82
N TYR A 402 -5.81 -6.46 -1.52
CA TYR A 402 -6.21 -7.78 -1.01
C TYR A 402 -7.49 -8.31 -1.64
N ARG A 403 -8.43 -7.42 -2.00
CA ARG A 403 -9.73 -7.75 -2.58
C ARG A 403 -9.68 -8.13 -4.05
N LEU A 404 -8.50 -8.02 -4.68
CA LEU A 404 -8.33 -8.40 -6.08
C LEU A 404 -8.52 -9.91 -6.23
N GLY A 405 -9.45 -10.30 -7.09
CA GLY A 405 -9.80 -11.70 -7.36
C GLY A 405 -9.04 -12.31 -8.55
N PRO A 406 -9.41 -13.52 -8.96
CA PRO A 406 -8.88 -14.16 -10.15
C PRO A 406 -9.30 -13.41 -11.44
N ILE A 407 -8.68 -13.77 -12.56
CA ILE A 407 -9.16 -13.42 -13.89
C ILE A 407 -9.97 -14.61 -14.40
N ASP A 408 -11.29 -14.56 -14.16
CA ASP A 408 -12.21 -15.64 -14.48
C ASP A 408 -12.10 -16.06 -15.96
N GLY A 409 -11.96 -17.37 -16.20
CA GLY A 409 -11.82 -17.95 -17.54
C GLY A 409 -10.47 -17.76 -18.20
N SER A 410 -9.47 -17.17 -17.52
CA SER A 410 -8.09 -17.13 -18.02
C SER A 410 -7.43 -18.51 -17.93
N ALA A 411 -6.33 -18.70 -18.68
CA ALA A 411 -5.54 -19.95 -18.59
C ALA A 411 -4.98 -20.21 -17.18
N CYS A 412 -4.91 -19.19 -16.35
CA CYS A 412 -4.40 -19.26 -14.99
C CYS A 412 -5.50 -19.42 -13.92
N ASP A 413 -6.76 -19.42 -14.30
CA ASP A 413 -7.91 -19.67 -13.42
C ASP A 413 -8.04 -21.16 -13.11
N THR A 414 -7.04 -21.71 -12.42
CA THR A 414 -6.89 -23.14 -12.17
C THR A 414 -7.41 -23.60 -10.80
N LEU A 415 -7.78 -22.65 -9.93
CA LEU A 415 -8.15 -22.93 -8.54
C LEU A 415 -9.66 -22.93 -8.29
N GLY A 416 -10.47 -22.55 -9.30
CA GLY A 416 -11.93 -22.46 -9.17
C GLY A 416 -12.40 -21.43 -8.15
N ILE A 417 -11.60 -20.42 -7.88
CA ILE A 417 -11.96 -19.26 -7.08
C ILE A 417 -12.73 -18.32 -8.00
N ASN A 418 -14.00 -18.04 -7.70
CA ASN A 418 -14.83 -17.18 -8.55
C ASN A 418 -14.93 -15.76 -7.99
N ASN A 419 -14.84 -14.76 -8.85
CA ASN A 419 -15.13 -13.36 -8.52
C ASN A 419 -16.60 -13.09 -8.26
N VAL A 420 -17.49 -13.94 -8.79
CA VAL A 420 -18.93 -13.74 -8.67
C VAL A 420 -19.43 -14.38 -7.38
N PRO A 421 -20.05 -13.63 -6.46
CA PRO A 421 -20.73 -14.21 -5.33
C PRO A 421 -21.86 -15.10 -5.84
N VAL A 422 -21.79 -16.40 -5.59
CA VAL A 422 -22.90 -17.30 -5.83
C VAL A 422 -23.96 -17.02 -4.76
N ALA A 423 -24.89 -16.13 -5.05
CA ALA A 423 -26.03 -15.88 -4.19
C ALA A 423 -26.89 -17.15 -4.15
N LYS A 424 -26.75 -17.94 -3.09
CA LYS A 424 -27.67 -19.06 -2.82
C LYS A 424 -28.89 -18.50 -2.09
N PHE A 425 -29.91 -18.17 -2.83
CA PHE A 425 -31.22 -17.88 -2.24
C PHE A 425 -31.87 -19.19 -1.84
N ARG A 426 -32.18 -19.38 -0.55
CA ARG A 426 -33.18 -20.34 -0.12
C ARG A 426 -34.52 -19.60 -0.08
N TYR A 427 -35.37 -19.88 -1.04
CA TYR A 427 -36.79 -19.49 -0.97
C TYR A 427 -37.46 -20.43 0.05
N TYR A 428 -37.86 -19.89 1.18
CA TYR A 428 -38.85 -20.51 2.05
C TYR A 428 -40.20 -19.93 1.58
N PRO A 429 -41.09 -20.72 1.02
CA PRO A 429 -42.44 -20.25 0.77
C PRO A 429 -43.11 -20.02 2.14
N ASP A 430 -43.01 -18.80 2.64
CA ASP A 430 -43.92 -18.40 3.70
C ASP A 430 -45.33 -18.49 3.11
N SER A 431 -46.17 -19.26 3.77
CA SER A 431 -47.60 -19.37 3.47
C SER A 431 -48.33 -18.07 3.86
N VAL A 432 -47.91 -16.96 3.28
CA VAL A 432 -48.65 -15.71 3.34
C VAL A 432 -49.73 -15.80 2.27
N ASP A 433 -50.92 -16.17 2.71
CA ASP A 433 -52.13 -16.18 1.89
C ASP A 433 -52.48 -14.71 1.56
N TRP A 434 -52.07 -14.26 0.39
CA TRP A 434 -52.35 -12.93 -0.15
C TRP A 434 -53.84 -12.67 -0.45
N HIS A 435 -54.72 -13.62 -0.17
CA HIS A 435 -56.16 -13.49 -0.34
C HIS A 435 -56.92 -13.05 0.92
N LYS A 436 -56.19 -12.66 1.99
CA LYS A 436 -56.76 -12.16 3.24
C LYS A 436 -56.31 -10.75 3.60
N ILE A 437 -56.34 -9.84 2.65
CA ILE A 437 -56.33 -8.39 2.91
C ILE A 437 -57.49 -7.78 2.14
#